data_47abf503d9dcb5340bdcbab89f9c5e75
#
_entry.id   47abf503d9dcb5340bdcbab89f9c5e75
#
_cell.length_a   1.000
_cell.length_b   1.000
_cell.length_c   1.000
_cell.angle_alpha   90.00
_cell.angle_beta   90.00
_cell.angle_gamma   90.00
#
_symmetry.space_group_name_H-M   'P 1'
#
loop_
_entity.id
_entity.type
_entity.pdbx_description
1 polymer ?
#
loop_
_entity_poly.entity_id
_entity_poly.type
_entity_poly.pdbx_seq_one_letter_code
_entity_poly.pdbx_strand_id
1 'polypeptide(L)'
;MKKVLLMALSAAALCSCGSKNRFIVEGNLAGVTGTVYLFDEEQQVIDSAAVDNGAFCFKGTVEGPAMYMLSDAKDNSGSFYARFFLEPGTITISDDAENPMFKVATGTPANDANAAWNEAARALILEAQSPETSDERNAAIEEEYYALFDSVYQANRGNYFGAFMLVQQINELASEDLLNEIAGFSPELQASKLLTDLKQSVEQMIKTDVGQPCIDVVQPDADGKEVSLKSVVENPANKYVLLDFWASWCGPCMGEVPHLKKTYDEFHKKGFEIFGVSFDNGREEWLGAIEKNKMNWIHVSEVNGWENQAREDYAIQGIPSNFLIDGEGTIVAKNLRGEALYEKIAELLD
;
A
#
# COMPACT_ATOMS: atom_id res chain seq x y z
N MET A 1 -47.75 66.96 18.07
CA MET A 1 -46.54 66.47 18.72
C MET A 1 -46.30 65.07 18.16
N LYS A 2 -45.43 64.97 17.14
CA LYS A 2 -45.14 63.70 16.47
C LYS A 2 -43.92 63.04 17.15
N LYS A 3 -44.09 61.85 17.71
CA LYS A 3 -42.99 61.04 18.23
C LYS A 3 -42.32 60.31 17.06
N VAL A 4 -41.10 60.67 16.79
CA VAL A 4 -40.23 59.98 15.85
C VAL A 4 -39.61 58.78 16.59
N LEU A 5 -39.94 57.58 16.11
CA LEU A 5 -39.38 56.33 16.59
C LEU A 5 -38.10 56.06 15.80
N LEU A 6 -36.94 56.24 16.42
CA LEU A 6 -35.65 55.79 15.88
C LEU A 6 -35.54 54.28 15.97
N MET A 7 -35.65 53.61 14.84
CA MET A 7 -35.23 52.20 14.73
C MET A 7 -33.71 52.17 14.63
N ALA A 8 -33.04 51.71 15.66
CA ALA A 8 -31.63 51.36 15.62
C ALA A 8 -31.49 50.02 14.83
N LEU A 9 -30.98 50.12 13.61
CA LEU A 9 -30.49 48.97 12.87
C LEU A 9 -29.18 48.52 13.53
N SER A 10 -29.24 47.51 14.40
CA SER A 10 -28.05 46.77 14.82
C SER A 10 -27.58 45.91 13.63
N ALA A 11 -26.56 46.41 12.96
CA ALA A 11 -25.80 45.58 12.02
C ALA A 11 -25.10 44.49 12.82
N ALA A 12 -25.71 43.30 12.84
CA ALA A 12 -25.02 42.10 13.28
C ALA A 12 -23.93 41.83 12.22
N ALA A 13 -22.71 42.24 12.54
CA ALA A 13 -21.54 41.74 11.88
C ALA A 13 -21.49 40.24 12.13
N LEU A 14 -22.00 39.45 11.16
CA LEU A 14 -21.74 38.05 11.09
C LEU A 14 -20.22 37.91 10.87
N CYS A 15 -19.47 37.69 11.97
CA CYS A 15 -18.15 37.13 11.94
C CYS A 15 -18.29 35.77 11.27
N SER A 16 -18.09 35.74 9.96
CA SER A 16 -17.85 34.53 9.18
C SER A 16 -16.46 34.00 9.58
N CYS A 17 -16.34 33.48 10.79
CA CYS A 17 -15.38 32.44 11.09
C CYS A 17 -15.95 31.15 10.49
N GLY A 18 -15.93 31.04 9.18
CA GLY A 18 -16.07 29.76 8.51
C GLY A 18 -14.85 28.94 8.92
N SER A 19 -15.05 27.93 9.78
CA SER A 19 -13.96 27.00 10.09
C SER A 19 -13.52 26.39 8.76
N LYS A 20 -12.30 26.63 8.34
CA LYS A 20 -11.71 26.13 7.08
C LYS A 20 -11.74 24.60 6.96
N ASN A 21 -12.08 23.91 8.05
CA ASN A 21 -11.98 22.44 8.19
C ASN A 21 -13.35 21.75 8.28
N ARG A 22 -14.44 22.38 7.83
CA ARG A 22 -15.76 21.74 7.83
C ARG A 22 -15.94 20.83 6.62
N PHE A 23 -16.49 19.65 6.86
CA PHE A 23 -16.93 18.74 5.82
C PHE A 23 -18.43 18.47 5.88
N ILE A 24 -19.00 18.11 4.74
CA ILE A 24 -20.28 17.47 4.58
C ILE A 24 -20.05 16.25 3.71
N VAL A 25 -20.47 15.06 4.17
CA VAL A 25 -20.52 13.85 3.33
C VAL A 25 -21.98 13.51 3.16
N GLU A 26 -22.46 13.54 1.95
CA GLU A 26 -23.85 13.25 1.61
C GLU A 26 -23.96 12.26 0.45
N GLY A 27 -25.04 11.50 0.44
CA GLY A 27 -25.34 10.59 -0.65
C GLY A 27 -26.82 10.30 -0.75
N ASN A 28 -27.22 9.82 -1.92
CA ASN A 28 -28.54 9.28 -2.17
C ASN A 28 -28.40 8.02 -3.00
N LEU A 29 -28.33 6.87 -2.30
CA LEU A 29 -28.01 5.58 -2.89
C LEU A 29 -29.24 4.70 -2.99
N ALA A 30 -29.53 4.23 -4.20
CA ALA A 30 -30.70 3.41 -4.47
C ALA A 30 -30.65 2.07 -3.71
N GLY A 31 -31.71 1.73 -3.01
CA GLY A 31 -31.83 0.46 -2.28
C GLY A 31 -31.15 0.42 -0.91
N VAL A 32 -30.38 1.45 -0.54
CA VAL A 32 -29.78 1.56 0.80
C VAL A 32 -30.84 2.00 1.81
N THR A 33 -30.95 1.30 2.92
CA THR A 33 -31.91 1.56 4.00
C THR A 33 -31.25 1.35 5.36
N GLY A 34 -31.87 1.81 6.43
CA GLY A 34 -31.39 1.60 7.80
C GLY A 34 -30.35 2.61 8.22
N THR A 35 -29.11 2.22 8.41
CA THR A 35 -28.03 3.06 8.92
C THR A 35 -26.77 2.90 8.09
N VAL A 36 -26.12 4.01 7.74
CA VAL A 36 -24.79 4.05 7.15
C VAL A 36 -23.79 4.44 8.25
N TYR A 37 -22.64 3.77 8.27
CA TYR A 37 -21.57 3.97 9.23
C TYR A 37 -20.37 4.60 8.53
N LEU A 38 -19.74 5.56 9.22
CA LEU A 38 -18.48 6.19 8.80
C LEU A 38 -17.34 5.57 9.60
N PHE A 39 -16.33 5.09 8.88
CA PHE A 39 -15.13 4.46 9.44
C PHE A 39 -13.91 5.32 9.17
N ASP A 40 -12.98 5.36 10.13
CA ASP A 40 -11.66 5.94 9.98
C ASP A 40 -10.66 4.98 9.27
N GLU A 41 -9.40 5.42 9.21
CA GLU A 41 -8.30 4.63 8.60
C GLU A 41 -8.01 3.32 9.36
N GLU A 42 -8.27 3.27 10.67
CA GLU A 42 -8.15 2.09 11.52
C GLU A 42 -9.39 1.18 11.49
N GLN A 43 -10.33 1.44 10.57
CA GLN A 43 -11.59 0.72 10.41
C GLN A 43 -12.50 0.76 11.68
N GLN A 44 -12.35 1.82 12.50
CA GLN A 44 -13.24 2.05 13.63
C GLN A 44 -14.44 2.89 13.20
N VAL A 45 -15.63 2.51 13.69
CA VAL A 45 -16.84 3.31 13.47
C VAL A 45 -16.75 4.59 14.29
N ILE A 46 -16.66 5.73 13.60
CA ILE A 46 -16.57 7.04 14.24
C ILE A 46 -17.88 7.83 14.23
N ASP A 47 -18.80 7.50 13.29
CA ASP A 47 -20.12 8.14 13.21
C ASP A 47 -21.12 7.23 12.49
N SER A 48 -22.41 7.58 12.57
CA SER A 48 -23.47 6.88 11.87
C SER A 48 -24.63 7.81 11.51
N ALA A 49 -25.22 7.58 10.35
CA ALA A 49 -26.38 8.34 9.85
C ALA A 49 -27.54 7.42 9.49
N ALA A 50 -28.77 7.79 9.91
CA ALA A 50 -29.96 7.12 9.44
C ALA A 50 -30.22 7.46 7.96
N VAL A 51 -30.68 6.46 7.20
CA VAL A 51 -31.01 6.63 5.79
C VAL A 51 -32.50 6.91 5.65
N ASP A 52 -32.83 8.01 4.97
CA ASP A 52 -34.20 8.37 4.60
C ASP A 52 -34.37 8.33 3.08
N ASN A 53 -35.09 7.36 2.56
CA ASN A 53 -35.30 7.15 1.12
C ASN A 53 -34.00 7.13 0.30
N GLY A 54 -32.96 6.46 0.82
CA GLY A 54 -31.62 6.38 0.22
C GLY A 54 -30.69 7.54 0.57
N ALA A 55 -31.22 8.63 1.13
CA ALA A 55 -30.43 9.82 1.48
C ALA A 55 -29.83 9.71 2.89
N PHE A 56 -28.57 10.12 3.03
CA PHE A 56 -27.86 10.25 4.31
C PHE A 56 -26.93 11.46 4.29
N CYS A 57 -26.52 11.93 5.46
CA CYS A 57 -25.61 13.07 5.58
C CYS A 57 -24.83 13.01 6.89
N PHE A 58 -23.50 13.16 6.78
CA PHE A 58 -22.59 13.41 7.89
C PHE A 58 -22.07 14.83 7.82
N LYS A 59 -21.84 15.45 8.98
CA LYS A 59 -21.27 16.82 9.08
C LYS A 59 -20.34 16.90 10.25
N GLY A 60 -19.19 17.52 10.03
CA GLY A 60 -18.18 17.64 11.08
C GLY A 60 -17.04 18.57 10.72
N THR A 61 -15.96 18.37 11.43
CA THR A 61 -14.67 19.02 11.15
C THR A 61 -13.61 17.95 11.04
N VAL A 62 -12.64 18.17 10.15
CA VAL A 62 -11.47 17.31 9.95
C VAL A 62 -10.22 18.11 10.27
N GLU A 63 -9.25 17.52 10.97
CA GLU A 63 -7.97 18.16 11.29
C GLU A 63 -7.04 18.24 10.07
N GLY A 64 -7.10 17.22 9.21
CA GLY A 64 -6.39 17.13 7.94
C GLY A 64 -7.04 16.07 7.05
N PRO A 65 -6.71 16.05 5.75
CA PRO A 65 -7.25 15.04 4.85
C PRO A 65 -6.78 13.64 5.26
N ALA A 66 -7.70 12.66 5.21
CA ALA A 66 -7.41 11.26 5.50
C ALA A 66 -8.37 10.36 4.71
N MET A 67 -8.03 9.07 4.58
CA MET A 67 -8.90 8.12 3.90
C MET A 67 -9.96 7.59 4.87
N TYR A 68 -11.22 7.63 4.44
CA TYR A 68 -12.37 7.15 5.20
C TYR A 68 -13.19 6.16 4.38
N MET A 69 -14.05 5.43 5.05
CA MET A 69 -14.94 4.47 4.40
C MET A 69 -16.37 4.60 4.91
N LEU A 70 -17.34 4.42 4.03
CA LEU A 70 -18.76 4.23 4.36
C LEU A 70 -19.16 2.80 4.04
N SER A 71 -20.04 2.25 4.90
CA SER A 71 -20.74 1.00 4.66
C SER A 71 -22.09 0.99 5.39
N ASP A 72 -23.01 0.16 4.95
CA ASP A 72 -24.31 -0.10 5.62
C ASP A 72 -24.24 -1.19 6.69
N ALA A 73 -23.05 -1.75 6.95
CA ALA A 73 -22.79 -2.69 8.04
C ALA A 73 -21.54 -2.29 8.83
N LYS A 74 -21.44 -2.77 10.07
CA LYS A 74 -20.29 -2.54 10.97
C LYS A 74 -19.17 -3.55 10.78
N ASP A 75 -19.39 -4.54 9.96
CA ASP A 75 -18.46 -5.61 9.61
C ASP A 75 -18.35 -5.74 8.08
N ASN A 76 -17.66 -6.75 7.61
CA ASN A 76 -17.47 -6.99 6.18
C ASN A 76 -18.72 -7.56 5.47
N SER A 77 -19.92 -7.48 6.08
CA SER A 77 -21.19 -7.96 5.50
C SER A 77 -21.97 -6.87 4.77
N GLY A 78 -21.42 -5.67 4.65
CA GLY A 78 -22.10 -4.53 4.00
C GLY A 78 -22.43 -4.79 2.53
N SER A 79 -23.58 -4.23 2.09
CA SER A 79 -24.02 -4.31 0.70
C SER A 79 -23.23 -3.38 -0.22
N PHE A 80 -22.54 -2.38 0.35
CA PHE A 80 -21.68 -1.47 -0.37
C PHE A 80 -20.52 -0.97 0.47
N TYR A 81 -19.49 -0.47 -0.23
CA TYR A 81 -18.35 0.22 0.33
C TYR A 81 -18.04 1.48 -0.49
N ALA A 82 -17.84 2.62 0.20
CA ALA A 82 -17.35 3.84 -0.40
C ALA A 82 -16.07 4.28 0.31
N ARG A 83 -14.92 4.13 -0.35
CA ARG A 83 -13.66 4.73 0.12
C ARG A 83 -13.51 6.12 -0.48
N PHE A 84 -13.15 7.09 0.34
CA PHE A 84 -13.02 8.48 -0.08
C PHE A 84 -12.05 9.23 0.82
N PHE A 85 -11.62 10.38 0.34
CA PHE A 85 -10.78 11.30 1.12
C PHE A 85 -11.67 12.27 1.87
N LEU A 86 -11.67 12.19 3.21
CA LEU A 86 -12.37 13.16 4.04
C LEU A 86 -11.53 14.43 4.13
N GLU A 87 -11.95 15.46 3.44
CA GLU A 87 -11.32 16.77 3.36
C GLU A 87 -12.38 17.89 3.48
N PRO A 88 -11.98 19.15 3.75
CA PRO A 88 -12.95 20.24 3.86
C PRO A 88 -13.74 20.44 2.57
N GLY A 89 -15.06 20.57 2.68
CA GLY A 89 -15.97 20.77 1.54
C GLY A 89 -17.19 19.87 1.61
N THR A 90 -17.90 19.78 0.49
CA THR A 90 -19.03 18.85 0.33
C THR A 90 -18.59 17.69 -0.54
N ILE A 91 -18.63 16.50 0.02
CA ILE A 91 -18.30 15.23 -0.63
C ILE A 91 -19.62 14.53 -0.93
N THR A 92 -19.85 14.24 -2.20
CA THR A 92 -21.05 13.55 -2.68
C THR A 92 -20.72 12.10 -3.00
N ILE A 93 -21.44 11.17 -2.37
CA ILE A 93 -21.32 9.74 -2.62
C ILE A 93 -22.43 9.32 -3.57
N SER A 94 -22.08 8.70 -4.68
CA SER A 94 -22.99 8.23 -5.72
C SER A 94 -22.72 6.78 -6.10
N ASP A 95 -23.70 6.15 -6.76
CA ASP A 95 -23.54 4.81 -7.31
C ASP A 95 -22.45 4.79 -8.40
N ASP A 96 -21.61 3.75 -8.40
CA ASP A 96 -20.78 3.44 -9.56
C ASP A 96 -21.66 2.74 -10.60
N ALA A 97 -21.65 3.26 -11.84
CA ALA A 97 -22.54 2.77 -12.90
C ALA A 97 -22.24 1.33 -13.33
N GLU A 98 -21.01 0.85 -13.10
CA GLU A 98 -20.54 -0.46 -13.55
C GLU A 98 -20.46 -1.48 -12.41
N ASN A 99 -20.28 -1.03 -11.17
CA ASN A 99 -20.19 -1.91 -10.02
C ASN A 99 -21.01 -1.40 -8.83
N PRO A 100 -22.23 -1.93 -8.61
CA PRO A 100 -23.11 -1.47 -7.55
C PRO A 100 -22.56 -1.61 -6.12
N MET A 101 -21.57 -2.49 -5.90
CA MET A 101 -20.93 -2.66 -4.59
C MET A 101 -20.03 -1.46 -4.24
N PHE A 102 -19.40 -0.85 -5.24
CA PHE A 102 -18.54 0.31 -5.02
C PHE A 102 -19.31 1.60 -5.29
N LYS A 103 -18.88 2.66 -4.64
CA LYS A 103 -19.47 4.00 -4.78
C LYS A 103 -18.38 4.97 -5.18
N VAL A 104 -18.77 6.03 -5.87
CA VAL A 104 -17.87 7.09 -6.30
C VAL A 104 -18.06 8.31 -5.41
N ALA A 105 -16.97 8.87 -4.93
CA ALA A 105 -16.93 10.12 -4.18
C ALA A 105 -16.46 11.27 -5.07
N THR A 106 -17.15 12.39 -5.03
CA THR A 106 -16.82 13.61 -5.79
C THR A 106 -17.12 14.86 -4.98
N GLY A 107 -16.78 16.03 -5.52
CA GLY A 107 -17.14 17.34 -4.97
C GLY A 107 -16.02 18.03 -4.18
N THR A 108 -14.86 17.39 -4.05
CA THR A 108 -13.66 17.97 -3.46
C THR A 108 -12.42 17.58 -4.27
N PRO A 109 -11.32 18.34 -4.21
CA PRO A 109 -10.18 18.15 -5.12
C PRO A 109 -9.58 16.76 -5.14
N ALA A 110 -9.37 16.13 -3.98
CA ALA A 110 -8.79 14.79 -3.94
C ALA A 110 -9.78 13.73 -4.43
N ASN A 111 -11.07 13.85 -4.10
CA ASN A 111 -12.09 12.91 -4.54
C ASN A 111 -12.37 13.01 -6.04
N ASP A 112 -12.46 14.24 -6.60
CA ASP A 112 -12.63 14.44 -8.03
C ASP A 112 -11.46 13.88 -8.83
N ALA A 113 -10.24 14.11 -8.37
CA ALA A 113 -9.03 13.56 -8.99
C ALA A 113 -9.00 12.04 -8.95
N ASN A 114 -9.36 11.44 -7.80
CA ASN A 114 -9.43 9.98 -7.64
C ASN A 114 -10.53 9.36 -8.54
N ALA A 115 -11.69 10.00 -8.66
CA ALA A 115 -12.75 9.52 -9.53
C ALA A 115 -12.32 9.52 -11.00
N ALA A 116 -11.70 10.62 -11.47
CA ALA A 116 -11.17 10.74 -12.83
C ALA A 116 -10.05 9.72 -13.11
N TRP A 117 -9.13 9.50 -12.15
CA TRP A 117 -8.10 8.49 -12.24
C TRP A 117 -8.70 7.08 -12.38
N ASN A 118 -9.63 6.71 -11.49
CA ASN A 118 -10.25 5.40 -11.51
C ASN A 118 -10.99 5.12 -12.83
N GLU A 119 -11.68 6.11 -13.40
CA GLU A 119 -12.35 5.98 -14.69
C GLU A 119 -11.34 5.74 -15.82
N ALA A 120 -10.28 6.55 -15.90
CA ALA A 120 -9.27 6.43 -16.95
C ALA A 120 -8.44 5.16 -16.85
N ALA A 121 -7.98 4.80 -15.64
CA ALA A 121 -7.20 3.59 -15.39
C ALA A 121 -8.02 2.32 -15.65
N ARG A 122 -9.31 2.31 -15.27
CA ARG A 122 -10.23 1.19 -15.52
C ARG A 122 -10.32 0.84 -16.99
N ALA A 123 -10.41 1.82 -17.87
CA ALA A 123 -10.49 1.58 -19.31
C ALA A 123 -9.27 0.81 -19.84
N LEU A 124 -8.06 1.20 -19.41
CA LEU A 124 -6.81 0.50 -19.78
C LEU A 124 -6.75 -0.90 -19.18
N ILE A 125 -7.14 -1.07 -17.92
CA ILE A 125 -7.12 -2.37 -17.22
C ILE A 125 -8.11 -3.35 -17.89
N LEU A 126 -9.31 -2.90 -18.23
CA LEU A 126 -10.31 -3.75 -18.89
C LEU A 126 -9.84 -4.18 -20.30
N GLU A 127 -9.19 -3.29 -21.05
CA GLU A 127 -8.60 -3.61 -22.33
C GLU A 127 -7.48 -4.65 -22.17
N ALA A 128 -6.58 -4.48 -21.20
CA ALA A 128 -5.49 -5.42 -20.92
C ALA A 128 -5.99 -6.81 -20.51
N GLN A 129 -7.11 -6.88 -19.80
CA GLN A 129 -7.71 -8.15 -19.36
C GLN A 129 -8.51 -8.86 -20.45
N SER A 130 -8.75 -8.21 -21.59
CA SER A 130 -9.48 -8.83 -22.71
C SER A 130 -8.66 -9.96 -23.34
N PRO A 131 -9.24 -11.16 -23.53
CA PRO A 131 -8.56 -12.25 -24.19
C PRO A 131 -8.23 -11.98 -25.69
N GLU A 132 -8.77 -10.90 -26.24
CA GLU A 132 -8.52 -10.45 -27.61
C GLU A 132 -7.30 -9.50 -27.71
N THR A 133 -6.79 -9.01 -26.58
CA THR A 133 -5.65 -8.08 -26.55
C THR A 133 -4.34 -8.84 -26.79
N SER A 134 -3.56 -8.40 -27.79
CA SER A 134 -2.26 -9.01 -28.09
C SER A 134 -1.19 -8.62 -27.06
N ASP A 135 -0.11 -9.41 -26.99
CA ASP A 135 1.04 -9.10 -26.12
C ASP A 135 1.66 -7.73 -26.45
N GLU A 136 1.73 -7.35 -27.74
CA GLU A 136 2.22 -6.04 -28.18
C GLU A 136 1.31 -4.90 -27.67
N ARG A 137 -0.03 -5.11 -27.72
CA ARG A 137 -0.98 -4.12 -27.19
C ARG A 137 -0.92 -4.05 -25.67
N ASN A 138 -0.73 -5.16 -24.97
CA ASN A 138 -0.54 -5.19 -23.52
C ASN A 138 0.70 -4.38 -23.10
N ALA A 139 1.82 -4.51 -23.79
CA ALA A 139 3.01 -3.69 -23.54
C ALA A 139 2.73 -2.19 -23.76
N ALA A 140 1.99 -1.84 -24.81
CA ALA A 140 1.61 -0.44 -25.04
C ALA A 140 0.64 0.10 -23.97
N ILE A 141 -0.32 -0.72 -23.51
CA ILE A 141 -1.22 -0.35 -22.40
C ILE A 141 -0.44 -0.11 -21.11
N GLU A 142 0.58 -0.89 -20.82
CA GLU A 142 1.45 -0.68 -19.67
C GLU A 142 2.15 0.68 -19.73
N GLU A 143 2.72 1.04 -20.89
CA GLU A 143 3.31 2.38 -21.10
C GLU A 143 2.27 3.51 -20.96
N GLU A 144 1.08 3.32 -21.53
CA GLU A 144 -0.02 4.30 -21.42
C GLU A 144 -0.47 4.46 -19.94
N TYR A 145 -0.54 3.37 -19.18
CA TYR A 145 -0.90 3.40 -17.76
C TYR A 145 0.12 4.18 -16.92
N TYR A 146 1.42 3.91 -17.10
CA TYR A 146 2.47 4.64 -16.39
C TYR A 146 2.51 6.12 -16.80
N ALA A 147 2.35 6.44 -18.08
CA ALA A 147 2.27 7.83 -18.53
C ALA A 147 1.05 8.57 -17.97
N LEU A 148 -0.10 7.89 -17.88
CA LEU A 148 -1.30 8.41 -17.22
C LEU A 148 -1.06 8.65 -15.74
N PHE A 149 -0.44 7.66 -15.03
CA PHE A 149 -0.09 7.78 -13.63
C PHE A 149 0.77 9.00 -13.36
N ASP A 150 1.86 9.18 -14.11
CA ASP A 150 2.76 10.32 -13.97
C ASP A 150 2.04 11.64 -14.19
N SER A 151 1.25 11.73 -15.25
CA SER A 151 0.47 12.94 -15.58
C SER A 151 -0.49 13.33 -14.46
N VAL A 152 -1.23 12.35 -13.93
CA VAL A 152 -2.19 12.56 -12.84
C VAL A 152 -1.47 12.89 -11.54
N TYR A 153 -0.37 12.21 -11.22
CA TYR A 153 0.47 12.50 -10.06
C TYR A 153 0.98 13.94 -10.07
N GLN A 154 1.59 14.38 -11.19
CA GLN A 154 2.12 15.75 -11.32
C GLN A 154 1.01 16.81 -11.19
N ALA A 155 -0.18 16.55 -11.76
CA ALA A 155 -1.32 17.46 -11.65
C ALA A 155 -1.86 17.58 -10.21
N ASN A 156 -1.63 16.57 -9.37
CA ASN A 156 -2.20 16.46 -8.03
C ASN A 156 -1.19 16.62 -6.89
N ARG A 157 0.06 16.99 -7.15
CA ARG A 157 1.09 17.22 -6.10
C ARG A 157 0.69 18.29 -5.06
N GLY A 158 -0.33 19.09 -5.33
CA GLY A 158 -0.84 20.11 -4.41
C GLY A 158 -1.97 19.64 -3.49
N ASN A 159 -2.45 18.40 -3.60
CA ASN A 159 -3.56 17.87 -2.82
C ASN A 159 -3.27 16.48 -2.22
N TYR A 160 -4.19 15.97 -1.39
CA TYR A 160 -4.01 14.71 -0.67
C TYR A 160 -4.00 13.49 -1.61
N PHE A 161 -4.69 13.56 -2.76
CA PHE A 161 -4.66 12.46 -3.73
C PHE A 161 -3.26 12.27 -4.34
N GLY A 162 -2.52 13.34 -4.61
CA GLY A 162 -1.12 13.23 -5.03
C GLY A 162 -0.24 12.57 -3.96
N ALA A 163 -0.44 12.92 -2.68
CA ALA A 163 0.25 12.23 -1.58
C ALA A 163 -0.11 10.73 -1.53
N PHE A 164 -1.38 10.38 -1.73
CA PHE A 164 -1.83 9.01 -1.82
C PHE A 164 -1.20 8.26 -3.00
N MET A 165 -1.10 8.89 -4.17
CA MET A 165 -0.41 8.30 -5.34
C MET A 165 1.07 8.06 -5.08
N LEU A 166 1.76 8.96 -4.35
CA LEU A 166 3.17 8.76 -3.99
C LEU A 166 3.37 7.51 -3.12
N VAL A 167 2.46 7.23 -2.19
CA VAL A 167 2.54 6.01 -1.37
C VAL A 167 2.52 4.75 -2.23
N GLN A 168 1.81 4.75 -3.36
CA GLN A 168 1.78 3.60 -4.28
C GLN A 168 3.14 3.34 -4.95
N GLN A 169 4.05 4.31 -4.94
CA GLN A 169 5.38 4.21 -5.55
C GLN A 169 6.48 3.77 -4.58
N ILE A 170 6.13 3.37 -3.36
CA ILE A 170 7.12 3.03 -2.31
C ILE A 170 8.09 1.91 -2.72
N ASN A 171 7.66 1.00 -3.59
CA ASN A 171 8.50 -0.09 -4.09
C ASN A 171 9.11 0.18 -5.47
N GLU A 172 8.73 1.29 -6.12
CA GLU A 172 9.16 1.64 -7.49
C GLU A 172 10.28 2.68 -7.49
N LEU A 173 10.24 3.61 -6.55
CA LEU A 173 11.22 4.69 -6.44
C LEU A 173 12.33 4.33 -5.45
N ALA A 174 13.53 4.85 -5.71
CA ALA A 174 14.61 4.80 -4.72
C ALA A 174 14.24 5.60 -3.46
N SER A 175 14.76 5.16 -2.30
CA SER A 175 14.44 5.79 -1.01
C SER A 175 14.77 7.29 -0.98
N GLU A 176 15.87 7.72 -1.61
CA GLU A 176 16.24 9.13 -1.70
C GLU A 176 15.24 9.93 -2.54
N ASP A 177 14.76 9.38 -3.66
CA ASP A 177 13.77 10.02 -4.53
C ASP A 177 12.43 10.16 -3.81
N LEU A 178 12.00 9.13 -3.06
CA LEU A 178 10.80 9.21 -2.22
C LEU A 178 10.89 10.33 -1.18
N LEU A 179 12.03 10.49 -0.50
CA LEU A 179 12.22 11.59 0.46
C LEU A 179 12.20 12.95 -0.23
N ASN A 180 12.77 13.08 -1.43
CA ASN A 180 12.73 14.30 -2.22
C ASN A 180 11.31 14.63 -2.68
N GLU A 181 10.52 13.62 -3.11
CA GLU A 181 9.12 13.79 -3.46
C GLU A 181 8.29 14.23 -2.25
N ILE A 182 8.46 13.60 -1.06
CA ILE A 182 7.79 14.00 0.18
C ILE A 182 8.12 15.45 0.52
N ALA A 183 9.39 15.86 0.41
CA ALA A 183 9.82 17.24 0.69
C ALA A 183 9.23 18.27 -0.29
N GLY A 184 8.78 17.84 -1.46
CA GLY A 184 8.13 18.67 -2.48
C GLY A 184 6.67 19.03 -2.16
N PHE A 185 6.01 18.33 -1.22
CA PHE A 185 4.64 18.65 -0.80
C PHE A 185 4.59 19.88 0.13
N SER A 186 3.41 20.48 0.26
CA SER A 186 3.20 21.57 1.20
C SER A 186 3.46 21.13 2.65
N PRO A 187 3.87 22.02 3.57
CA PRO A 187 4.08 21.65 4.97
C PRO A 187 2.85 21.02 5.64
N GLU A 188 1.64 21.40 5.23
CA GLU A 188 0.39 20.84 5.72
C GLU A 188 0.23 19.37 5.29
N LEU A 189 0.50 19.07 4.03
CA LEU A 189 0.47 17.68 3.52
C LEU A 189 1.60 16.83 4.09
N GLN A 190 2.81 17.37 4.24
CA GLN A 190 3.92 16.67 4.89
C GLN A 190 3.62 16.28 6.34
N ALA A 191 2.80 17.06 7.05
CA ALA A 191 2.35 16.78 8.41
C ALA A 191 1.16 15.79 8.47
N SER A 192 0.60 15.38 7.33
CA SER A 192 -0.44 14.36 7.29
C SER A 192 0.08 13.01 7.78
N LYS A 193 -0.79 12.20 8.39
CA LYS A 193 -0.44 10.83 8.81
C LYS A 193 0.13 10.04 7.64
N LEU A 194 -0.49 10.14 6.46
CA LEU A 194 -0.08 9.44 5.24
C LEU A 194 1.40 9.69 4.87
N LEU A 195 1.83 10.96 4.79
CA LEU A 195 3.22 11.28 4.42
C LEU A 195 4.21 11.13 5.58
N THR A 196 3.77 11.26 6.84
CA THR A 196 4.63 10.96 7.98
C THR A 196 4.90 9.47 8.08
N ASP A 197 3.90 8.62 7.88
CA ASP A 197 4.06 7.17 7.87
C ASP A 197 4.92 6.71 6.68
N LEU A 198 4.68 7.27 5.48
CA LEU A 198 5.53 7.00 4.32
C LEU A 198 6.99 7.37 4.60
N LYS A 199 7.23 8.57 5.13
CA LYS A 199 8.58 9.04 5.47
C LYS A 199 9.26 8.11 6.47
N GLN A 200 8.56 7.70 7.52
CA GLN A 200 9.09 6.75 8.50
C GLN A 200 9.45 5.41 7.85
N SER A 201 8.59 4.90 6.97
CA SER A 201 8.84 3.67 6.21
C SER A 201 10.08 3.81 5.33
N VAL A 202 10.23 4.92 4.61
CA VAL A 202 11.40 5.17 3.76
C VAL A 202 12.68 5.32 4.59
N GLU A 203 12.65 6.03 5.72
CA GLU A 203 13.78 6.15 6.64
C GLU A 203 14.20 4.78 7.21
N GLN A 204 13.28 3.84 7.36
CA GLN A 204 13.60 2.46 7.72
C GLN A 204 14.18 1.69 6.52
N MET A 205 13.60 1.85 5.31
CA MET A 205 14.09 1.21 4.08
C MET A 205 15.55 1.57 3.77
N ILE A 206 15.94 2.83 4.03
CA ILE A 206 17.33 3.29 3.83
C ILE A 206 18.34 2.44 4.60
N LYS A 207 17.98 1.92 5.78
CA LYS A 207 18.87 1.08 6.60
C LYS A 207 19.19 -0.27 5.95
N THR A 208 18.37 -0.68 5.00
CA THR A 208 18.52 -1.92 4.24
C THR A 208 18.62 -1.69 2.74
N ASP A 209 19.04 -0.50 2.32
CA ASP A 209 19.32 -0.23 0.91
C ASP A 209 20.62 -0.89 0.45
N VAL A 210 20.79 -0.97 -0.86
CA VAL A 210 22.03 -1.49 -1.48
C VAL A 210 23.24 -0.71 -0.96
N GLY A 211 24.25 -1.42 -0.54
CA GLY A 211 25.45 -0.88 0.10
C GLY A 211 25.38 -0.80 1.63
N GLN A 212 24.21 -1.03 2.25
CA GLN A 212 24.08 -1.08 3.70
C GLN A 212 24.38 -2.48 4.26
N PRO A 213 24.82 -2.59 5.52
CA PRO A 213 24.97 -3.87 6.18
C PRO A 213 23.60 -4.52 6.41
N CYS A 214 23.51 -5.83 6.26
CA CYS A 214 22.30 -6.57 6.59
C CYS A 214 22.01 -6.53 8.10
N ILE A 215 20.73 -6.53 8.45
CA ILE A 215 20.24 -6.67 9.83
C ILE A 215 20.10 -8.17 10.13
N ASP A 216 20.60 -8.63 11.28
CA ASP A 216 20.48 -10.04 11.64
C ASP A 216 19.02 -10.43 11.90
N VAL A 217 18.62 -11.56 11.34
CA VAL A 217 17.31 -12.19 11.57
C VAL A 217 17.54 -13.50 12.30
N VAL A 218 17.02 -13.63 13.52
CA VAL A 218 17.13 -14.83 14.33
C VAL A 218 15.75 -15.40 14.58
N GLN A 219 15.43 -16.52 13.92
CA GLN A 219 14.11 -17.15 14.03
C GLN A 219 14.22 -18.68 14.03
N PRO A 220 13.21 -19.41 14.57
CA PRO A 220 13.21 -20.86 14.61
C PRO A 220 13.02 -21.45 13.19
N ASP A 221 13.79 -22.51 12.92
CA ASP A 221 13.61 -23.38 11.75
C ASP A 221 12.45 -24.39 11.93
N ALA A 222 12.33 -25.32 10.96
CA ALA A 222 11.32 -26.37 10.98
C ALA A 222 11.41 -27.30 12.21
N ASP A 223 12.56 -27.42 12.83
CA ASP A 223 12.77 -28.23 14.04
C ASP A 223 12.67 -27.41 15.34
N GLY A 224 12.41 -26.12 15.23
CA GLY A 224 12.32 -25.17 16.35
C GLY A 224 13.67 -24.69 16.87
N LYS A 225 14.75 -24.92 16.12
CA LYS A 225 16.09 -24.44 16.44
C LYS A 225 16.26 -23.02 15.87
N GLU A 226 16.73 -22.10 16.69
CA GLU A 226 17.06 -20.74 16.22
C GLU A 226 18.19 -20.77 15.19
N VAL A 227 17.98 -20.08 14.08
CA VAL A 227 18.94 -19.89 13.01
C VAL A 227 19.10 -18.38 12.79
N SER A 228 20.35 -17.91 12.81
CA SER A 228 20.71 -16.50 12.59
C SER A 228 21.15 -16.31 11.13
N LEU A 229 20.58 -15.32 10.46
CA LEU A 229 21.00 -14.89 9.12
C LEU A 229 22.49 -14.57 9.12
N LYS A 230 22.97 -13.83 10.13
CA LYS A 230 24.38 -13.47 10.27
C LYS A 230 25.26 -14.72 10.30
N SER A 231 24.86 -15.76 11.01
CA SER A 231 25.63 -17.01 11.06
C SER A 231 25.70 -17.74 9.72
N VAL A 232 24.67 -17.57 8.88
CA VAL A 232 24.62 -18.12 7.51
C VAL A 232 25.52 -17.30 6.58
N VAL A 233 25.47 -15.97 6.69
CA VAL A 233 26.34 -15.05 5.91
C VAL A 233 27.82 -15.24 6.25
N GLU A 234 28.16 -15.34 7.52
CA GLU A 234 29.53 -15.55 8.00
C GLU A 234 30.10 -16.95 7.72
N ASN A 235 29.27 -17.88 7.24
CA ASN A 235 29.75 -19.20 6.83
C ASN A 235 30.65 -19.07 5.57
N PRO A 236 31.93 -19.44 5.62
CA PRO A 236 32.86 -19.25 4.50
C PRO A 236 32.48 -20.06 3.23
N ALA A 237 31.56 -21.01 3.33
CA ALA A 237 31.02 -21.70 2.17
C ALA A 237 30.02 -20.82 1.38
N ASN A 238 29.43 -19.80 2.01
CA ASN A 238 28.44 -18.91 1.41
C ASN A 238 29.11 -17.62 0.97
N LYS A 239 29.14 -17.37 -0.34
CA LYS A 239 29.64 -16.12 -0.92
C LYS A 239 28.54 -15.09 -1.04
N TYR A 240 27.30 -15.57 -1.31
CA TYR A 240 26.10 -14.75 -1.41
C TYR A 240 24.93 -15.49 -0.75
N VAL A 241 24.13 -14.75 0.01
CA VAL A 241 22.93 -15.23 0.67
C VAL A 241 21.74 -14.41 0.20
N LEU A 242 20.70 -15.05 -0.32
CA LEU A 242 19.43 -14.41 -0.64
C LEU A 242 18.53 -14.50 0.61
N LEU A 243 18.31 -13.40 1.28
CA LEU A 243 17.25 -13.27 2.28
C LEU A 243 15.93 -13.07 1.55
N ASP A 244 15.04 -14.05 1.62
CA ASP A 244 13.78 -14.11 0.87
C ASP A 244 12.57 -14.12 1.80
N PHE A 245 11.68 -13.14 1.66
CA PHE A 245 10.43 -13.00 2.43
C PHE A 245 9.26 -13.56 1.62
N TRP A 246 8.58 -14.55 2.16
CA TRP A 246 7.53 -15.28 1.45
C TRP A 246 6.41 -15.79 2.38
N ALA A 247 5.38 -16.41 1.82
CA ALA A 247 4.38 -17.17 2.57
C ALA A 247 3.71 -18.23 1.68
N SER A 248 3.17 -19.28 2.28
CA SER A 248 2.47 -20.35 1.55
C SER A 248 1.21 -19.87 0.82
N TRP A 249 0.52 -18.89 1.38
CA TRP A 249 -0.69 -18.27 0.82
C TRP A 249 -0.39 -17.18 -0.22
N CYS A 250 0.87 -16.80 -0.41
CA CYS A 250 1.29 -15.78 -1.37
C CYS A 250 1.41 -16.38 -2.78
N GLY A 251 0.42 -16.18 -3.64
CA GLY A 251 0.42 -16.69 -5.02
C GLY A 251 1.65 -16.26 -5.83
N PRO A 252 2.01 -14.97 -5.88
CA PRO A 252 3.23 -14.52 -6.57
C PRO A 252 4.50 -15.15 -6.00
N CYS A 253 4.62 -15.34 -4.67
CA CYS A 253 5.78 -16.02 -4.08
C CYS A 253 5.90 -17.47 -4.57
N MET A 254 4.77 -18.18 -4.65
CA MET A 254 4.76 -19.55 -5.20
C MET A 254 5.13 -19.57 -6.68
N GLY A 255 4.83 -18.52 -7.43
CA GLY A 255 5.27 -18.34 -8.81
C GLY A 255 6.79 -18.20 -8.95
N GLU A 256 7.49 -17.61 -7.96
CA GLU A 256 8.95 -17.48 -7.95
C GLU A 256 9.69 -18.77 -7.58
N VAL A 257 9.05 -19.72 -6.87
CA VAL A 257 9.73 -20.94 -6.41
C VAL A 257 10.45 -21.73 -7.53
N PRO A 258 9.91 -21.90 -8.74
CA PRO A 258 10.64 -22.58 -9.83
C PRO A 258 11.96 -21.88 -10.21
N HIS A 259 11.99 -20.54 -10.20
CA HIS A 259 13.17 -19.72 -10.48
C HIS A 259 14.20 -19.80 -9.34
N LEU A 260 13.75 -19.70 -8.09
CA LEU A 260 14.59 -19.89 -6.91
C LEU A 260 15.26 -21.28 -6.93
N LYS A 261 14.49 -22.33 -7.24
CA LYS A 261 15.04 -23.70 -7.34
C LYS A 261 16.07 -23.84 -8.44
N LYS A 262 15.79 -23.32 -9.66
CA LYS A 262 16.74 -23.33 -10.77
C LYS A 262 18.07 -22.70 -10.35
N THR A 263 18.01 -21.53 -9.74
CA THR A 263 19.19 -20.79 -9.30
C THR A 263 19.91 -21.51 -8.16
N TYR A 264 19.17 -22.02 -7.17
CA TYR A 264 19.73 -22.75 -6.03
C TYR A 264 20.42 -24.04 -6.47
N ASP A 265 19.78 -24.87 -7.29
CA ASP A 265 20.33 -26.15 -7.76
C ASP A 265 21.64 -25.96 -8.52
N GLU A 266 21.79 -24.86 -9.28
CA GLU A 266 22.99 -24.58 -10.06
C GLU A 266 24.11 -23.94 -9.26
N PHE A 267 23.79 -22.97 -8.37
CA PHE A 267 24.80 -22.12 -7.73
C PHE A 267 25.05 -22.42 -6.26
N HIS A 268 24.25 -23.25 -5.59
CA HIS A 268 24.44 -23.56 -4.18
C HIS A 268 25.85 -24.09 -3.90
N LYS A 269 26.36 -25.01 -4.70
CA LYS A 269 27.71 -25.58 -4.55
C LYS A 269 28.84 -24.58 -4.91
N LYS A 270 28.49 -23.47 -5.55
CA LYS A 270 29.43 -22.38 -5.88
C LYS A 270 29.46 -21.29 -4.80
N GLY A 271 28.57 -21.39 -3.80
CA GLY A 271 28.48 -20.48 -2.66
C GLY A 271 27.24 -19.60 -2.62
N PHE A 272 26.16 -19.99 -3.28
CA PHE A 272 24.86 -19.33 -3.16
C PHE A 272 23.97 -20.04 -2.14
N GLU A 273 23.43 -19.32 -1.17
CA GLU A 273 22.46 -19.85 -0.21
C GLU A 273 21.19 -19.01 -0.21
N ILE A 274 20.06 -19.61 0.21
CA ILE A 274 18.80 -18.91 0.42
C ILE A 274 18.38 -19.04 1.89
N PHE A 275 18.03 -17.91 2.50
CA PHE A 275 17.48 -17.81 3.85
C PHE A 275 16.04 -17.30 3.74
N GLY A 276 15.07 -18.22 3.73
CA GLY A 276 13.65 -17.92 3.56
C GLY A 276 12.98 -17.60 4.89
N VAL A 277 12.43 -16.39 5.03
CA VAL A 277 11.62 -15.96 6.19
C VAL A 277 10.15 -16.04 5.80
N SER A 278 9.39 -16.91 6.47
CA SER A 278 7.98 -17.07 6.18
C SER A 278 7.09 -16.19 7.04
N PHE A 279 6.08 -15.57 6.39
CA PHE A 279 4.98 -14.81 7.00
C PHE A 279 3.69 -15.64 7.09
N ASP A 280 3.81 -16.94 7.28
CA ASP A 280 2.67 -17.80 7.56
C ASP A 280 2.17 -17.61 9.01
N ASN A 281 0.85 -17.74 9.22
CA ASN A 281 0.24 -17.79 10.55
C ASN A 281 0.08 -19.23 11.08
N GLY A 282 0.28 -20.21 10.21
CA GLY A 282 0.12 -21.64 10.51
C GLY A 282 1.39 -22.43 10.18
N ARG A 283 1.85 -23.22 11.15
CA ARG A 283 3.03 -24.07 10.98
C ARG A 283 2.82 -25.18 9.94
N GLU A 284 1.60 -25.75 9.89
CA GLU A 284 1.29 -26.85 8.98
C GLU A 284 1.30 -26.38 7.51
N GLU A 285 0.72 -25.21 7.24
CA GLU A 285 0.69 -24.58 5.93
C GLU A 285 2.10 -24.25 5.45
N TRP A 286 2.92 -23.64 6.31
CA TRP A 286 4.30 -23.31 6.05
C TRP A 286 5.11 -24.56 5.67
N LEU A 287 5.14 -25.60 6.54
CA LEU A 287 5.90 -26.82 6.30
C LEU A 287 5.36 -27.62 5.10
N GLY A 288 4.03 -27.63 4.92
CA GLY A 288 3.40 -28.28 3.78
C GLY A 288 3.79 -27.65 2.46
N ALA A 289 3.95 -26.31 2.41
CA ALA A 289 4.42 -25.59 1.22
C ALA A 289 5.89 -25.93 0.90
N ILE A 290 6.77 -25.97 1.90
CA ILE A 290 8.19 -26.36 1.76
C ILE A 290 8.30 -27.75 1.17
N GLU A 291 7.59 -28.74 1.73
CA GLU A 291 7.63 -30.14 1.30
C GLU A 291 7.06 -30.29 -0.12
N LYS A 292 5.87 -29.76 -0.35
CA LYS A 292 5.17 -29.84 -1.65
C LYS A 292 6.01 -29.29 -2.80
N ASN A 293 6.68 -28.17 -2.57
CA ASN A 293 7.47 -27.48 -3.59
C ASN A 293 8.95 -27.90 -3.59
N LYS A 294 9.37 -28.76 -2.64
CA LYS A 294 10.76 -29.23 -2.49
C LYS A 294 11.75 -28.04 -2.38
N MET A 295 11.48 -27.15 -1.47
CA MET A 295 12.30 -25.98 -1.20
C MET A 295 13.42 -26.38 -0.24
N ASN A 296 14.58 -26.79 -0.79
CA ASN A 296 15.65 -27.46 -0.04
C ASN A 296 16.71 -26.51 0.57
N TRP A 297 16.33 -25.27 0.83
CA TRP A 297 17.20 -24.26 1.48
C TRP A 297 16.75 -23.96 2.89
N ILE A 298 17.39 -22.99 3.56
CA ILE A 298 17.07 -22.62 4.94
C ILE A 298 15.72 -21.92 5.00
N HIS A 299 14.87 -22.34 5.93
CA HIS A 299 13.57 -21.72 6.20
C HIS A 299 13.40 -21.46 7.69
N VAL A 300 12.98 -20.24 8.02
CA VAL A 300 12.65 -19.82 9.39
C VAL A 300 11.30 -19.12 9.42
N SER A 301 10.62 -19.15 10.57
CA SER A 301 9.35 -18.43 10.78
C SER A 301 9.04 -18.29 12.26
N GLU A 302 8.52 -17.14 12.67
CA GLU A 302 7.87 -16.94 13.97
C GLU A 302 6.41 -17.42 13.98
N VAL A 303 5.86 -17.80 12.82
CA VAL A 303 4.47 -18.25 12.62
C VAL A 303 3.44 -17.23 13.15
N ASN A 304 3.73 -15.94 12.99
CA ASN A 304 2.92 -14.81 13.45
C ASN A 304 2.50 -13.85 12.30
N GLY A 305 2.70 -14.29 11.06
CA GLY A 305 2.28 -13.56 9.87
C GLY A 305 2.98 -12.21 9.72
N TRP A 306 2.19 -11.17 9.53
CA TRP A 306 2.68 -9.80 9.37
C TRP A 306 3.21 -9.15 10.67
N GLU A 307 3.09 -9.79 11.82
CA GLU A 307 3.69 -9.34 13.09
C GLU A 307 5.15 -9.80 13.26
N ASN A 308 5.72 -10.42 12.22
CA ASN A 308 7.11 -10.88 12.19
C ASN A 308 8.09 -9.72 12.34
N GLN A 309 9.05 -9.81 13.29
CA GLN A 309 9.99 -8.73 13.58
C GLN A 309 10.88 -8.38 12.36
N ALA A 310 11.26 -9.37 11.55
CA ALA A 310 12.08 -9.13 10.36
C ALA A 310 11.33 -8.29 9.30
N ARG A 311 9.99 -8.28 9.31
CA ARG A 311 9.18 -7.37 8.49
C ARG A 311 9.48 -5.91 8.83
N GLU A 312 9.52 -5.58 10.12
CA GLU A 312 9.80 -4.22 10.59
C GLU A 312 11.25 -3.84 10.32
N ASP A 313 12.20 -4.73 10.62
CA ASP A 313 13.64 -4.49 10.46
C ASP A 313 14.01 -4.19 9.00
N TYR A 314 13.40 -4.90 8.05
CA TYR A 314 13.63 -4.73 6.61
C TYR A 314 12.59 -3.87 5.90
N ALA A 315 11.67 -3.23 6.65
CA ALA A 315 10.59 -2.37 6.13
C ALA A 315 9.75 -3.04 5.03
N ILE A 316 9.43 -4.35 5.18
CA ILE A 316 8.70 -5.11 4.17
C ILE A 316 7.26 -4.64 4.10
N GLN A 317 6.86 -4.09 2.95
CA GLN A 317 5.50 -3.61 2.67
C GLN A 317 4.65 -4.65 1.92
N GLY A 318 5.29 -5.62 1.28
CA GLY A 318 4.63 -6.69 0.53
C GLY A 318 5.57 -7.83 0.23
N ILE A 319 5.00 -8.99 -0.07
CA ILE A 319 5.74 -10.20 -0.49
C ILE A 319 5.28 -10.64 -1.88
N PRO A 320 6.22 -11.22 -2.66
CA PRO A 320 7.61 -11.54 -2.34
C PRO A 320 8.49 -10.31 -2.20
N SER A 321 9.51 -10.34 -1.35
CA SER A 321 10.59 -9.36 -1.23
C SER A 321 11.89 -10.07 -0.92
N ASN A 322 13.02 -9.60 -1.46
CA ASN A 322 14.31 -10.21 -1.14
C ASN A 322 15.47 -9.22 -1.17
N PHE A 323 16.55 -9.62 -0.51
CA PHE A 323 17.81 -8.90 -0.40
C PHE A 323 18.94 -9.88 -0.68
N LEU A 324 19.79 -9.57 -1.64
CA LEU A 324 21.00 -10.34 -1.91
C LEU A 324 22.15 -9.76 -1.08
N ILE A 325 22.77 -10.59 -0.26
CA ILE A 325 23.79 -10.21 0.73
C ILE A 325 25.09 -10.92 0.35
N ASP A 326 26.20 -10.19 0.33
CA ASP A 326 27.52 -10.77 0.11
C ASP A 326 28.11 -11.41 1.39
N GLY A 327 29.25 -12.08 1.25
CA GLY A 327 29.94 -12.74 2.38
C GLY A 327 30.50 -11.80 3.44
N GLU A 328 30.49 -10.48 3.20
CA GLU A 328 30.86 -9.44 4.16
C GLU A 328 29.64 -8.90 4.93
N GLY A 329 28.43 -9.33 4.55
CA GLY A 329 27.17 -8.91 5.14
C GLY A 329 26.60 -7.64 4.52
N THR A 330 27.10 -7.22 3.35
CA THR A 330 26.57 -6.04 2.64
C THR A 330 25.45 -6.44 1.70
N ILE A 331 24.35 -5.68 1.68
CA ILE A 331 23.26 -5.84 0.72
C ILE A 331 23.74 -5.35 -0.65
N VAL A 332 23.79 -6.23 -1.65
CA VAL A 332 24.30 -5.92 -3.00
C VAL A 332 23.20 -5.81 -4.06
N ALA A 333 22.00 -6.32 -3.77
CA ALA A 333 20.82 -6.14 -4.61
C ALA A 333 19.53 -6.36 -3.81
N LYS A 334 18.41 -5.87 -4.34
CA LYS A 334 17.06 -6.02 -3.75
C LYS A 334 16.06 -6.44 -4.81
N ASN A 335 15.02 -7.13 -4.39
CA ASN A 335 13.83 -7.44 -5.20
C ASN A 335 14.14 -8.12 -6.55
N LEU A 336 15.14 -8.99 -6.59
CA LEU A 336 15.45 -9.80 -7.77
C LEU A 336 14.36 -10.85 -8.00
N ARG A 337 13.92 -11.02 -9.27
CA ARG A 337 12.83 -11.93 -9.65
C ARG A 337 13.19 -12.72 -10.90
N GLY A 338 12.64 -13.95 -10.98
CA GLY A 338 12.69 -14.74 -12.20
C GLY A 338 14.10 -14.91 -12.75
N GLU A 339 14.26 -14.62 -14.05
CA GLU A 339 15.56 -14.75 -14.73
C GLU A 339 16.57 -13.69 -14.27
N ALA A 340 16.13 -12.49 -13.82
CA ALA A 340 17.05 -11.47 -13.32
C ALA A 340 17.81 -11.92 -12.05
N LEU A 341 17.19 -12.74 -11.19
CA LEU A 341 17.90 -13.36 -10.07
C LEU A 341 18.97 -14.33 -10.58
N TYR A 342 18.62 -15.19 -11.51
CA TYR A 342 19.54 -16.16 -12.08
C TYR A 342 20.73 -15.48 -12.76
N GLU A 343 20.48 -14.48 -13.60
CA GLU A 343 21.54 -13.73 -14.31
C GLU A 343 22.47 -13.00 -13.33
N LYS A 344 21.89 -12.40 -12.26
CA LYS A 344 22.68 -11.72 -11.24
C LYS A 344 23.58 -12.66 -10.47
N ILE A 345 23.10 -13.84 -10.09
CA ILE A 345 23.92 -14.85 -9.39
C ILE A 345 24.99 -15.44 -10.33
N ALA A 346 24.66 -15.67 -11.59
CA ALA A 346 25.64 -16.11 -12.59
C ALA A 346 26.76 -15.07 -12.78
N GLU A 347 26.41 -13.78 -12.92
CA GLU A 347 27.39 -12.68 -13.00
C GLU A 347 28.38 -12.68 -11.80
N LEU A 348 27.88 -12.99 -10.61
CA LEU A 348 28.64 -12.89 -9.36
C LEU A 348 29.48 -14.15 -9.05
N LEU A 349 29.09 -15.33 -9.57
CA LEU A 349 29.70 -16.62 -9.20
C LEU A 349 30.41 -17.35 -10.34
N ASP A 350 30.22 -16.97 -11.60
CA ASP A 350 30.93 -17.49 -12.78
C ASP A 350 32.11 -16.60 -13.13
#